data_e878ac7bbbaf78f368c0060405daeef9
#
_entry.id   e878ac7bbbaf78f368c0060405daeef9
#
_cell.length_a   1.000
_cell.length_b   1.000
_cell.length_c   1.000
_cell.angle_alpha   90.00
_cell.angle_beta   90.00
_cell.angle_gamma   90.00
#
_symmetry.space_group_name_H-M   'P 1'
#
loop_
_entity.id
_entity.type
_entity.pdbx_description
1 polymer ?
#
loop_
_entity_poly.entity_id
_entity_poly.type
_entity_poly.pdbx_seq_one_letter_code
_entity_poly.pdbx_strand_id
1 'polypeptide(L)'
;RNVLETRRGSGTYVKDLVPTDLDPLNLRNVEDKVTLAMNLVDLRLILEPGIAELAAYNATDEEIEHLKDLCDTVEYKIEHDLYYIQDDIDFHTYIARCSKNKVVEQIISIIETAVLMFVNLTHRRLRQETIITHRAITKSIAEHDPVGARSAMTMHISYNRAAIKEIYDARNRELENQEQ
;
A
#
# COMPACT_ATOMS: atom_id res chain seq x y z
N ARG A 1 -19.01 2.62 -16.36
CA ARG A 1 -19.42 2.01 -15.07
C ARG A 1 -20.34 0.85 -15.37
N ASN A 2 -19.86 -0.36 -15.23
CA ASN A 2 -20.54 -1.61 -15.63
C ASN A 2 -21.52 -2.08 -14.54
N VAL A 3 -22.39 -1.17 -14.06
CA VAL A 3 -23.29 -1.35 -12.90
C VAL A 3 -24.57 -2.09 -13.29
N LEU A 4 -24.97 -1.98 -14.56
CA LEU A 4 -26.22 -2.57 -15.06
C LEU A 4 -25.93 -3.61 -16.14
N GLU A 5 -26.69 -4.70 -16.13
CA GLU A 5 -26.75 -5.70 -17.19
C GLU A 5 -28.16 -5.74 -17.78
N THR A 6 -28.24 -5.51 -19.07
CA THR A 6 -29.55 -5.63 -19.78
C THR A 6 -29.67 -7.01 -20.41
N ARG A 7 -30.66 -7.78 -19.97
CA ARG A 7 -31.01 -9.08 -20.56
C ARG A 7 -32.20 -8.91 -21.48
N ARG A 8 -31.99 -9.23 -22.75
CA ARG A 8 -33.00 -9.06 -23.80
C ARG A 8 -34.27 -9.86 -23.46
N GLY A 9 -35.41 -9.15 -23.35
CA GLY A 9 -36.71 -9.76 -23.01
C GLY A 9 -36.96 -9.98 -21.49
N SER A 10 -36.01 -9.69 -20.63
CA SER A 10 -36.12 -9.93 -19.18
C SER A 10 -35.96 -8.67 -18.31
N GLY A 11 -35.32 -7.62 -18.83
CA GLY A 11 -35.17 -6.35 -18.13
C GLY A 11 -33.71 -5.94 -17.91
N THR A 12 -33.50 -4.89 -17.11
CA THR A 12 -32.20 -4.41 -16.70
C THR A 12 -31.98 -4.72 -15.22
N TYR A 13 -30.91 -5.40 -14.91
CA TYR A 13 -30.55 -5.85 -13.58
C TYR A 13 -29.32 -5.13 -13.09
N VAL A 14 -29.25 -4.86 -11.80
CA VAL A 14 -27.99 -4.42 -11.14
C VAL A 14 -27.11 -5.67 -11.04
N LYS A 15 -25.87 -5.59 -11.53
CA LYS A 15 -24.90 -6.67 -11.33
C LYS A 15 -24.59 -6.78 -9.82
N ASP A 16 -24.27 -7.99 -9.36
CA ASP A 16 -23.68 -8.22 -8.06
C ASP A 16 -22.30 -7.54 -8.03
N LEU A 17 -22.31 -6.25 -7.71
CA LEU A 17 -21.10 -5.47 -7.57
C LEU A 17 -20.55 -5.70 -6.15
N VAL A 18 -19.28 -6.01 -6.07
CA VAL A 18 -18.54 -5.72 -4.83
C VAL A 18 -18.82 -4.25 -4.48
N PRO A 19 -19.19 -3.92 -3.22
CA PRO A 19 -19.48 -2.56 -2.86
C PRO A 19 -18.36 -1.63 -3.39
N THR A 20 -18.74 -0.61 -4.16
CA THR A 20 -17.79 0.35 -4.76
C THR A 20 -16.90 1.03 -3.73
N ASP A 21 -17.33 1.00 -2.47
CA ASP A 21 -16.61 1.54 -1.32
C ASP A 21 -15.33 0.74 -0.99
N LEU A 22 -15.25 -0.54 -1.41
CA LEU A 22 -14.09 -1.41 -1.17
C LEU A 22 -13.10 -1.46 -2.34
N ASP A 23 -13.49 -1.00 -3.53
CA ASP A 23 -12.63 -0.95 -4.73
C ASP A 23 -13.11 0.13 -5.70
N PRO A 24 -13.01 1.41 -5.31
CA PRO A 24 -13.56 2.54 -6.08
C PRO A 24 -12.95 2.67 -7.48
N LEU A 25 -11.75 2.17 -7.70
CA LEU A 25 -11.03 2.19 -8.97
C LEU A 25 -11.13 0.87 -9.74
N ASN A 26 -11.84 -0.13 -9.19
CA ASN A 26 -11.97 -1.46 -9.80
C ASN A 26 -10.62 -2.16 -10.09
N LEU A 27 -9.63 -1.96 -9.23
CA LEU A 27 -8.28 -2.48 -9.38
C LEU A 27 -8.22 -4.00 -9.22
N ARG A 28 -9.15 -4.59 -8.46
CA ARG A 28 -9.23 -6.04 -8.23
C ARG A 28 -9.51 -6.83 -9.51
N ASN A 29 -10.16 -6.21 -10.50
CA ASN A 29 -10.53 -6.84 -11.77
C ASN A 29 -9.49 -6.63 -12.89
N VAL A 30 -8.36 -5.97 -12.61
CA VAL A 30 -7.27 -5.87 -13.57
C VAL A 30 -6.60 -7.23 -13.71
N GLU A 31 -6.53 -7.75 -14.94
CA GLU A 31 -5.99 -9.09 -15.23
C GLU A 31 -4.48 -9.15 -14.98
N ASP A 32 -3.74 -8.17 -15.49
CA ASP A 32 -2.29 -8.10 -15.31
C ASP A 32 -1.90 -7.55 -13.94
N LYS A 33 -1.84 -8.46 -12.96
CA LYS A 33 -1.50 -8.13 -11.58
C LYS A 33 -0.08 -7.62 -11.38
N VAL A 34 0.87 -8.06 -12.19
CA VAL A 34 2.28 -7.66 -12.06
C VAL A 34 2.47 -6.23 -12.56
N THR A 35 1.91 -5.89 -13.72
CA THR A 35 1.91 -4.50 -14.20
C THR A 35 1.13 -3.58 -13.26
N LEU A 36 -0.02 -4.03 -12.74
CA LEU A 36 -0.77 -3.24 -11.77
C LEU A 36 0.05 -2.98 -10.50
N ALA A 37 0.72 -4.00 -9.96
CA ALA A 37 1.57 -3.83 -8.78
C ALA A 37 2.72 -2.84 -9.01
N MET A 38 3.34 -2.87 -10.20
CA MET A 38 4.37 -1.89 -10.58
C MET A 38 3.81 -0.46 -10.62
N ASN A 39 2.64 -0.27 -11.23
CA ASN A 39 1.98 1.04 -11.28
C ASN A 39 1.56 1.52 -9.89
N LEU A 40 1.08 0.63 -9.02
CA LEU A 40 0.69 0.96 -7.65
C LEU A 40 1.88 1.35 -6.79
N VAL A 41 3.02 0.64 -6.90
CA VAL A 41 4.22 1.00 -6.13
C VAL A 41 4.82 2.31 -6.61
N ASP A 42 4.75 2.62 -7.91
CA ASP A 42 5.14 3.93 -8.43
C ASP A 42 4.24 5.05 -7.90
N LEU A 43 2.93 4.81 -7.82
CA LEU A 43 1.98 5.76 -7.22
C LEU A 43 2.25 5.95 -5.71
N ARG A 44 2.52 4.88 -4.96
CA ARG A 44 2.93 4.97 -3.56
C ARG A 44 4.17 5.83 -3.36
N LEU A 45 5.19 5.66 -4.22
CA LEU A 45 6.42 6.45 -4.17
C LEU A 45 6.19 7.95 -4.41
N ILE A 46 5.16 8.31 -5.18
CA ILE A 46 4.76 9.71 -5.41
C ILE A 46 4.01 10.27 -4.18
N LEU A 47 3.13 9.48 -3.58
CA LEU A 47 2.17 9.97 -2.59
C LEU A 47 2.65 9.81 -1.15
N GLU A 48 3.07 8.60 -0.75
CA GLU A 48 3.28 8.26 0.66
C GLU A 48 4.43 9.03 1.33
N PRO A 49 5.54 9.40 0.66
CA PRO A 49 6.55 10.27 1.28
C PRO A 49 6.00 11.64 1.70
N GLY A 50 5.15 12.26 0.87
CA GLY A 50 4.49 13.52 1.21
C GLY A 50 3.43 13.36 2.30
N ILE A 51 2.76 12.21 2.33
CA ILE A 51 1.80 11.87 3.40
C ILE A 51 2.51 11.71 4.74
N ALA A 52 3.65 11.01 4.78
CA ALA A 52 4.46 10.83 5.99
C ALA A 52 5.03 12.17 6.49
N GLU A 53 5.45 13.05 5.58
CA GLU A 53 5.85 14.42 5.90
C GLU A 53 4.72 15.20 6.59
N LEU A 54 3.51 15.16 6.04
CA LEU A 54 2.33 15.78 6.65
C LEU A 54 1.96 15.15 8.00
N ALA A 55 2.10 13.82 8.14
CA ALA A 55 1.87 13.15 9.41
C ALA A 55 2.84 13.64 10.50
N ALA A 56 4.12 13.84 10.16
CA ALA A 56 5.10 14.39 11.11
C ALA A 56 4.77 15.82 11.57
N TYR A 57 4.10 16.62 10.71
CA TYR A 57 3.63 17.96 11.12
C TYR A 57 2.38 17.91 12.01
N ASN A 58 1.48 16.94 11.79
CA ASN A 58 0.11 17.02 12.26
C ASN A 58 -0.28 15.97 13.30
N ALA A 59 0.51 14.92 13.49
CA ALA A 59 0.22 13.85 14.45
C ALA A 59 0.24 14.39 15.88
N THR A 60 -0.75 13.99 16.68
CA THR A 60 -0.79 14.26 18.13
C THR A 60 0.03 13.23 18.88
N ASP A 61 0.41 13.54 20.14
CA ASP A 61 1.15 12.59 21.00
C ASP A 61 0.41 11.25 21.14
N GLU A 62 -0.91 11.28 21.26
CA GLU A 62 -1.75 10.06 21.36
C GLU A 62 -1.69 9.23 20.06
N GLU A 63 -1.72 9.90 18.90
CA GLU A 63 -1.61 9.23 17.62
C GLU A 63 -0.20 8.67 17.38
N ILE A 64 0.82 9.35 17.86
CA ILE A 64 2.21 8.86 17.82
C ILE A 64 2.36 7.58 18.64
N GLU A 65 1.78 7.51 19.83
CA GLU A 65 1.81 6.29 20.65
C GLU A 65 1.10 5.13 19.94
N HIS A 66 -0.07 5.36 19.36
CA HIS A 66 -0.75 4.31 18.59
C HIS A 66 0.03 3.89 17.33
N LEU A 67 0.71 4.82 16.64
CA LEU A 67 1.57 4.50 15.51
C LEU A 67 2.77 3.62 15.94
N LYS A 68 3.33 3.85 17.13
CA LYS A 68 4.37 2.98 17.71
C LYS A 68 3.85 1.57 17.96
N ASP A 69 2.64 1.44 18.53
CA ASP A 69 2.01 0.14 18.76
C ASP A 69 1.79 -0.64 17.47
N LEU A 70 1.36 0.03 16.39
CA LEU A 70 1.21 -0.58 15.08
C LEU A 70 2.57 -1.04 14.51
N CYS A 71 3.60 -0.20 14.61
CA CYS A 71 4.96 -0.54 14.19
C CYS A 71 5.49 -1.76 14.95
N ASP A 72 5.35 -1.78 16.27
CA ASP A 72 5.77 -2.89 17.14
C ASP A 72 5.03 -4.18 16.81
N THR A 73 3.74 -4.08 16.49
CA THR A 73 2.91 -5.24 16.11
C THR A 73 3.39 -5.85 14.79
N VAL A 74 3.67 -5.04 13.78
CA VAL A 74 4.22 -5.51 12.49
C VAL A 74 5.56 -6.20 12.71
N GLU A 75 6.49 -5.55 13.44
CA GLU A 75 7.80 -6.12 13.75
C GLU A 75 7.69 -7.44 14.48
N TYR A 76 6.92 -7.51 15.58
CA TYR A 76 6.70 -8.73 16.33
C TYR A 76 6.20 -9.88 15.46
N LYS A 77 5.22 -9.62 14.60
CA LYS A 77 4.67 -10.63 13.70
C LYS A 77 5.68 -11.08 12.63
N ILE A 78 6.49 -10.17 12.11
CA ILE A 78 7.57 -10.50 11.17
C ILE A 78 8.60 -11.40 11.85
N GLU A 79 9.07 -11.06 13.05
CA GLU A 79 10.09 -11.81 13.80
C GLU A 79 9.63 -13.23 14.17
N HIS A 80 8.33 -13.39 14.47
CA HIS A 80 7.73 -14.67 14.86
C HIS A 80 7.12 -15.46 13.69
N ASP A 81 7.34 -15.00 12.44
CA ASP A 81 6.81 -15.63 11.22
C ASP A 81 5.27 -15.74 11.18
N LEU A 82 4.60 -14.76 11.78
CA LEU A 82 3.15 -14.66 11.81
C LEU A 82 2.61 -13.90 10.59
N TYR A 83 1.29 -13.96 10.39
CA TYR A 83 0.61 -13.18 9.37
C TYR A 83 0.52 -11.70 9.80
N TYR A 84 1.08 -10.79 9.02
CA TYR A 84 1.19 -9.37 9.35
C TYR A 84 0.61 -8.43 8.28
N ILE A 85 0.04 -8.95 7.19
CA ILE A 85 -0.40 -8.11 6.05
C ILE A 85 -1.42 -7.05 6.48
N GLN A 86 -2.38 -7.43 7.34
CA GLN A 86 -3.39 -6.46 7.80
C GLN A 86 -2.76 -5.37 8.68
N ASP A 87 -1.81 -5.74 9.54
CA ASP A 87 -1.13 -4.77 10.41
C ASP A 87 -0.24 -3.80 9.60
N ASP A 88 0.36 -4.28 8.52
CA ASP A 88 1.12 -3.47 7.56
C ASP A 88 0.20 -2.47 6.83
N ILE A 89 -0.97 -2.93 6.39
CA ILE A 89 -2.01 -2.06 5.83
C ILE A 89 -2.45 -1.01 6.87
N ASP A 90 -2.72 -1.43 8.10
CA ASP A 90 -3.17 -0.56 9.19
C ASP A 90 -2.11 0.50 9.51
N PHE A 91 -0.82 0.14 9.52
CA PHE A 91 0.30 1.06 9.71
C PHE A 91 0.31 2.17 8.65
N HIS A 92 0.30 1.82 7.36
CA HIS A 92 0.31 2.80 6.28
C HIS A 92 -0.95 3.68 6.24
N THR A 93 -2.12 3.07 6.46
CA THR A 93 -3.38 3.82 6.46
C THR A 93 -3.49 4.74 7.68
N TYR A 94 -2.90 4.35 8.80
CA TYR A 94 -2.86 5.20 9.98
C TYR A 94 -1.96 6.43 9.78
N ILE A 95 -0.80 6.28 9.16
CA ILE A 95 0.04 7.43 8.75
C ILE A 95 -0.76 8.39 7.85
N ALA A 96 -1.54 7.84 6.91
CA ALA A 96 -2.39 8.66 6.04
C ALA A 96 -3.43 9.46 6.82
N ARG A 97 -4.06 8.88 7.86
CA ARG A 97 -4.97 9.58 8.78
C ARG A 97 -4.27 10.66 9.60
N CYS A 98 -3.06 10.37 10.12
CA CYS A 98 -2.25 11.33 10.86
C CYS A 98 -1.85 12.54 10.02
N SER A 99 -1.86 12.46 8.70
CA SER A 99 -1.63 13.61 7.81
C SER A 99 -2.68 14.72 7.97
N LYS A 100 -3.87 14.41 8.54
CA LYS A 100 -5.06 15.30 8.67
C LYS A 100 -5.56 15.86 7.34
N ASN A 101 -5.14 15.29 6.23
CA ASN A 101 -5.58 15.69 4.91
C ASN A 101 -6.79 14.86 4.46
N LYS A 102 -7.97 15.47 4.44
CA LYS A 102 -9.22 14.78 4.08
C LYS A 102 -9.25 14.22 2.65
N VAL A 103 -8.44 14.76 1.73
CA VAL A 103 -8.32 14.21 0.38
C VAL A 103 -7.48 12.94 0.41
N VAL A 104 -6.43 12.89 1.24
CA VAL A 104 -5.62 11.67 1.46
C VAL A 104 -6.49 10.54 2.02
N GLU A 105 -7.41 10.84 2.93
CA GLU A 105 -8.35 9.84 3.47
C GLU A 105 -9.18 9.14 2.39
N GLN A 106 -9.50 9.83 1.29
CA GLN A 106 -10.28 9.28 0.17
C GLN A 106 -9.46 8.31 -0.72
N ILE A 107 -8.15 8.35 -0.64
CA ILE A 107 -7.26 7.49 -1.43
C ILE A 107 -6.67 6.33 -0.62
N ILE A 108 -7.02 6.20 0.66
CA ILE A 108 -6.51 5.13 1.54
C ILE A 108 -6.75 3.74 0.93
N SER A 109 -7.92 3.49 0.32
CA SER A 109 -8.22 2.21 -0.33
C SER A 109 -7.24 1.83 -1.44
N ILE A 110 -6.59 2.81 -2.07
CA ILE A 110 -5.54 2.57 -3.06
C ILE A 110 -4.28 2.05 -2.36
N ILE A 111 -3.91 2.67 -1.23
CA ILE A 111 -2.76 2.27 -0.41
C ILE A 111 -2.97 0.83 0.11
N GLU A 112 -4.15 0.53 0.67
CA GLU A 112 -4.54 -0.82 1.12
C GLU A 112 -4.37 -1.86 0.02
N THR A 113 -4.90 -1.57 -1.18
CA THR A 113 -4.80 -2.47 -2.33
C THR A 113 -3.34 -2.68 -2.74
N ALA A 114 -2.52 -1.62 -2.73
CA ALA A 114 -1.12 -1.66 -3.12
C ALA A 114 -0.27 -2.48 -2.13
N VAL A 115 -0.45 -2.29 -0.82
CA VAL A 115 0.24 -3.06 0.23
C VAL A 115 -0.11 -4.54 0.11
N LEU A 116 -1.41 -4.87 0.01
CA LEU A 116 -1.87 -6.24 -0.15
C LEU A 116 -1.24 -6.94 -1.36
N MET A 117 -1.21 -6.26 -2.52
CA MET A 117 -0.61 -6.80 -3.73
C MET A 117 0.90 -6.98 -3.61
N PHE A 118 1.60 -6.00 -3.00
CA PHE A 118 3.03 -6.07 -2.78
C PHE A 118 3.41 -7.31 -1.96
N VAL A 119 2.82 -7.48 -0.79
CA VAL A 119 3.16 -8.60 0.11
C VAL A 119 2.86 -9.96 -0.53
N ASN A 120 1.74 -10.06 -1.28
CA ASN A 120 1.38 -11.30 -1.97
C ASN A 120 2.36 -11.64 -3.10
N LEU A 121 2.78 -10.67 -3.91
CA LEU A 121 3.68 -10.90 -5.04
C LEU A 121 5.12 -11.14 -4.62
N THR A 122 5.60 -10.45 -3.59
CA THR A 122 6.99 -10.57 -3.12
C THR A 122 7.21 -11.74 -2.16
N HIS A 123 6.14 -12.46 -1.77
CA HIS A 123 6.21 -13.56 -0.80
C HIS A 123 6.97 -13.17 0.47
N ARG A 124 6.78 -11.93 0.94
CA ARG A 124 7.38 -11.37 2.17
C ARG A 124 8.92 -11.34 2.18
N ARG A 125 9.57 -11.14 1.03
CA ARG A 125 11.04 -11.12 0.95
C ARG A 125 11.71 -10.01 1.75
N LEU A 126 11.04 -8.84 1.89
CA LEU A 126 11.62 -7.63 2.51
C LEU A 126 11.32 -7.51 4.00
N ARG A 127 11.38 -8.61 4.75
CA ARG A 127 11.04 -8.64 6.20
C ARG A 127 11.91 -7.69 7.03
N GLN A 128 13.23 -7.74 6.85
CA GLN A 128 14.17 -6.91 7.60
C GLN A 128 14.12 -5.45 7.16
N GLU A 129 14.03 -5.21 5.86
CA GLU A 129 13.88 -3.86 5.30
C GLU A 129 12.58 -3.21 5.79
N THR A 130 11.49 -3.97 5.91
CA THR A 130 10.22 -3.48 6.47
C THR A 130 10.41 -3.04 7.92
N ILE A 131 10.99 -3.88 8.79
CA ILE A 131 11.25 -3.54 10.20
C ILE A 131 12.07 -2.25 10.30
N ILE A 132 13.22 -2.20 9.61
CA ILE A 132 14.14 -1.06 9.68
C ILE A 132 13.47 0.23 9.22
N THR A 133 12.73 0.16 8.11
CA THR A 133 12.13 1.36 7.53
C THR A 133 10.87 1.81 8.28
N HIS A 134 10.04 0.90 8.79
CA HIS A 134 8.91 1.25 9.65
C HIS A 134 9.37 1.93 10.93
N ARG A 135 10.44 1.42 11.58
CA ARG A 135 11.07 2.07 12.73
C ARG A 135 11.55 3.48 12.40
N ALA A 136 12.21 3.67 11.26
CA ALA A 136 12.70 4.97 10.84
C ALA A 136 11.56 5.97 10.57
N ILE A 137 10.48 5.53 9.92
CA ILE A 137 9.28 6.34 9.65
C ILE A 137 8.63 6.75 10.98
N THR A 138 8.35 5.77 11.85
CA THR A 138 7.71 5.99 13.16
C THR A 138 8.54 6.94 14.03
N LYS A 139 9.85 6.74 14.09
CA LYS A 139 10.76 7.62 14.82
C LYS A 139 10.68 9.06 14.31
N SER A 140 10.78 9.27 12.99
CA SER A 140 10.77 10.61 12.41
C SER A 140 9.44 11.32 12.65
N ILE A 141 8.30 10.59 12.57
CA ILE A 141 6.98 11.15 12.89
C ILE A 141 6.90 11.51 14.38
N ALA A 142 7.41 10.64 15.27
CA ALA A 142 7.42 10.87 16.72
C ALA A 142 8.32 12.05 17.16
N GLU A 143 9.38 12.31 16.43
CA GLU A 143 10.27 13.44 16.64
C GLU A 143 9.80 14.72 15.94
N HIS A 144 8.62 14.69 15.29
CA HIS A 144 8.12 15.77 14.45
C HIS A 144 9.16 16.25 13.41
N ASP A 145 9.88 15.28 12.79
CA ASP A 145 10.85 15.52 11.72
C ASP A 145 10.23 15.20 10.35
N PRO A 146 9.65 16.20 9.65
CA PRO A 146 8.98 15.99 8.37
C PRO A 146 9.97 15.57 7.25
N VAL A 147 11.21 16.05 7.30
CA VAL A 147 12.22 15.69 6.29
C VAL A 147 12.68 14.24 6.48
N GLY A 148 12.90 13.84 7.73
CA GLY A 148 13.21 12.47 8.09
C GLY A 148 12.08 11.50 7.72
N ALA A 149 10.82 11.84 8.06
CA ALA A 149 9.65 11.03 7.74
C ALA A 149 9.49 10.82 6.23
N ARG A 150 9.62 11.89 5.45
CA ARG A 150 9.61 11.84 3.97
C ARG A 150 10.72 10.91 3.45
N SER A 151 11.94 11.07 3.95
CA SER A 151 13.11 10.32 3.50
C SER A 151 13.00 8.84 3.84
N ALA A 152 12.56 8.51 5.06
CA ALA A 152 12.37 7.14 5.53
C ALA A 152 11.27 6.43 4.72
N MET A 153 10.15 7.09 4.46
CA MET A 153 9.07 6.54 3.61
C MET A 153 9.53 6.37 2.16
N THR A 154 10.30 7.32 1.61
CA THR A 154 10.88 7.17 0.27
C THR A 154 11.77 5.92 0.19
N MET A 155 12.60 5.69 1.19
CA MET A 155 13.46 4.51 1.26
C MET A 155 12.63 3.22 1.35
N HIS A 156 11.61 3.18 2.22
CA HIS A 156 10.70 2.05 2.35
C HIS A 156 10.05 1.67 1.02
N ILE A 157 9.41 2.63 0.35
CA ILE A 157 8.73 2.35 -0.93
C ILE A 157 9.75 2.02 -2.05
N SER A 158 10.96 2.56 -2.00
CA SER A 158 12.02 2.23 -2.96
C SER A 158 12.47 0.78 -2.87
N TYR A 159 12.58 0.19 -1.66
CA TYR A 159 12.81 -1.24 -1.50
C TYR A 159 11.66 -2.07 -2.08
N ASN A 160 10.42 -1.67 -1.78
CA ASN A 160 9.24 -2.34 -2.30
C ASN A 160 9.21 -2.29 -3.84
N ARG A 161 9.53 -1.13 -4.42
CA ARG A 161 9.61 -0.94 -5.87
C ARG A 161 10.68 -1.83 -6.51
N ALA A 162 11.85 -1.92 -5.92
CA ALA A 162 12.93 -2.76 -6.42
C ALA A 162 12.52 -4.24 -6.48
N ALA A 163 11.86 -4.74 -5.42
CA ALA A 163 11.38 -6.12 -5.37
C ALA A 163 10.29 -6.42 -6.41
N ILE A 164 9.34 -5.50 -6.63
CA ILE A 164 8.31 -5.66 -7.68
C ILE A 164 8.94 -5.57 -9.06
N LYS A 165 9.93 -4.68 -9.25
CA LYS A 165 10.62 -4.54 -10.53
C LYS A 165 11.35 -5.83 -10.96
N GLU A 166 11.96 -6.55 -10.04
CA GLU A 166 12.57 -7.85 -10.33
C GLU A 166 11.55 -8.84 -10.89
N ILE A 167 10.36 -8.91 -10.29
CA ILE A 167 9.27 -9.78 -10.73
C ILE A 167 8.75 -9.34 -12.11
N TYR A 168 8.56 -8.04 -12.29
CA TYR A 168 8.09 -7.46 -13.53
C TYR A 168 9.05 -7.74 -14.69
N ASP A 169 10.36 -7.51 -14.49
CA ASP A 169 11.39 -7.73 -15.50
C ASP A 169 11.56 -9.24 -15.83
N ALA A 170 11.44 -10.10 -14.82
CA ALA A 170 11.50 -11.57 -15.04
C ALA A 170 10.34 -12.04 -15.93
N ARG A 171 9.12 -11.63 -15.61
CA ARG A 171 7.94 -11.97 -16.39
C ARG A 171 8.03 -11.48 -17.85
N ASN A 172 8.47 -10.24 -18.06
CA ASN A 172 8.55 -9.69 -19.41
C ASN A 172 9.56 -10.44 -20.28
N ARG A 173 10.69 -10.86 -19.71
CA ARG A 173 11.64 -11.73 -20.41
C ARG A 173 11.05 -13.09 -20.80
N GLU A 174 10.20 -13.67 -19.95
CA GLU A 174 9.50 -14.93 -20.25
C GLU A 174 8.51 -14.77 -21.42
N LEU A 175 7.77 -13.66 -21.45
CA LEU A 175 6.84 -13.37 -22.56
C LEU A 175 7.57 -13.15 -23.88
N GLU A 176 8.67 -12.40 -23.90
CA GLU A 176 9.50 -12.19 -25.09
C GLU A 176 10.07 -13.50 -25.64
N ASN A 177 10.44 -14.44 -24.78
CA ASN A 177 10.96 -15.76 -25.18
C ASN A 177 9.87 -16.70 -25.73
N GLN A 178 8.59 -16.47 -25.41
CA GLN A 178 7.46 -17.28 -25.91
C GLN A 178 6.94 -16.80 -27.28
N GLU A 179 7.25 -15.57 -27.67
CA GLU A 179 6.88 -14.99 -28.96
C GLU A 179 7.93 -15.26 -30.07
N GLN A 180 9.07 -15.85 -29.74
CA GLN A 180 10.13 -16.29 -30.67
C GLN A 180 10.02 -17.76 -31.04
#